data_c5e78bd379fdb07f70b7881295619d2b
#
_entry.id   c5e78bd379fdb07f70b7881295619d2b
#
_cell.length_a   1.000
_cell.length_b   1.000
_cell.length_c   1.000
_cell.angle_alpha   90.00
_cell.angle_beta   90.00
_cell.angle_gamma   90.00
#
_symmetry.space_group_name_H-M   'P 1'
#
loop_
_entity.id
_entity.type
_entity.pdbx_description
1 polymer ?
#
loop_
_entity_poly.entity_id
_entity_poly.type
_entity_poly.pdbx_seq_one_letter_code
_entity_poly.pdbx_strand_id
1 'polypeptide(L)'
;MASWLVCVGRFLFFGLLGLQAYSLASYPAKYESEDDFYGLALLYVPAMCLWLYIMWDDKNLPWLFAVWICYILGFVIFILIIFGGDKPIEDKLDKAKFFGPNNLKMTLCLAPVILLLLLSTGTDSYRYRDQIWQISLRMALDLFDGVEMLEVIIEENEVSHGVPKPFEKAILAFVCISFIFSPLQLVEIKLRTSNRWIYRCREGLRTALQIICVNCVFLGLRIYLWRGYGKDASIFIAKNAIVICLGLFEVCSISKCCGCDGY
;
A
#
# COMPACT_ATOMS: atom_id res chain seq x y z
N MET A 1 21.44 -22.50 -3.93
CA MET A 1 20.05 -22.69 -3.42
C MET A 1 19.20 -21.42 -3.46
N ALA A 2 19.80 -20.24 -3.33
CA ALA A 2 19.07 -18.95 -3.39
C ALA A 2 18.49 -18.62 -4.78
N SER A 3 19.17 -18.99 -5.86
CA SER A 3 18.80 -18.62 -7.24
C SER A 3 17.42 -19.13 -7.69
N TRP A 4 17.06 -20.38 -7.36
CA TRP A 4 15.77 -20.93 -7.80
C TRP A 4 14.59 -20.33 -7.04
N LEU A 5 14.75 -20.01 -5.74
CA LEU A 5 13.72 -19.34 -4.94
C LEU A 5 13.42 -17.94 -5.47
N VAL A 6 14.44 -17.20 -5.87
CA VAL A 6 14.29 -15.89 -6.53
C VAL A 6 13.52 -16.03 -7.83
N CYS A 7 13.86 -17.05 -8.65
CA CYS A 7 13.14 -17.31 -9.90
C CYS A 7 11.66 -17.62 -9.65
N VAL A 8 11.36 -18.52 -8.71
CA VAL A 8 9.98 -18.83 -8.32
C VAL A 8 9.24 -17.60 -7.83
N GLY A 9 9.88 -16.77 -6.98
CA GLY A 9 9.28 -15.54 -6.50
C GLY A 9 8.98 -14.52 -7.61
N ARG A 10 9.84 -14.44 -8.62
CA ARG A 10 9.62 -13.61 -9.82
C ARG A 10 8.42 -14.09 -10.64
N PHE A 11 8.27 -15.42 -10.84
CA PHE A 11 7.09 -15.98 -11.50
C PHE A 11 5.82 -15.76 -10.70
N LEU A 12 5.88 -15.95 -9.37
CA LEU A 12 4.75 -15.67 -8.47
C LEU A 12 4.32 -14.20 -8.52
N PHE A 13 5.27 -13.27 -8.61
CA PHE A 13 4.96 -11.85 -8.77
C PHE A 13 4.10 -11.59 -10.00
N PHE A 14 4.48 -12.12 -11.19
CA PHE A 14 3.69 -11.96 -12.41
C PHE A 14 2.34 -12.64 -12.30
N GLY A 15 2.28 -13.84 -11.75
CA GLY A 15 1.05 -14.59 -11.57
C GLY A 15 0.05 -13.86 -10.66
N LEU A 16 0.51 -13.37 -9.51
CA LEU A 16 -0.34 -12.64 -8.57
C LEU A 16 -0.74 -11.26 -9.09
N LEU A 17 0.17 -10.57 -9.78
CA LEU A 17 -0.14 -9.30 -10.42
C LEU A 17 -1.21 -9.46 -11.50
N GLY A 18 -1.07 -10.47 -12.36
CA GLY A 18 -2.09 -10.79 -13.38
C GLY A 18 -3.42 -11.21 -12.77
N LEU A 19 -3.39 -12.03 -11.72
CA LEU A 19 -4.59 -12.45 -10.98
C LEU A 19 -5.31 -11.25 -10.37
N GLN A 20 -4.56 -10.35 -9.72
CA GLN A 20 -5.13 -9.15 -9.13
C GLN A 20 -5.70 -8.20 -10.18
N ALA A 21 -4.97 -7.98 -11.28
CA ALA A 21 -5.41 -7.14 -12.39
C ALA A 21 -6.74 -7.65 -12.99
N TYR A 22 -6.82 -8.95 -13.27
CA TYR A 22 -8.03 -9.59 -13.77
C TYR A 22 -9.17 -9.51 -12.76
N SER A 23 -8.91 -9.83 -11.49
CA SER A 23 -9.94 -9.79 -10.44
C SER A 23 -10.49 -8.38 -10.26
N LEU A 24 -9.64 -7.35 -10.16
CA LEU A 24 -10.10 -5.96 -10.01
C LEU A 24 -10.88 -5.48 -11.23
N ALA A 25 -10.43 -5.79 -12.45
CA ALA A 25 -11.14 -5.42 -13.68
C ALA A 25 -12.49 -6.13 -13.83
N SER A 26 -12.65 -7.32 -13.23
CA SER A 26 -13.90 -8.08 -13.26
C SER A 26 -15.03 -7.41 -12.46
N TYR A 27 -14.72 -6.57 -11.47
CA TYR A 27 -15.77 -5.87 -10.71
C TYR A 27 -16.52 -4.86 -11.59
N PRO A 28 -15.88 -3.84 -12.19
CA PRO A 28 -16.60 -2.92 -13.05
C PRO A 28 -17.21 -3.63 -14.27
N ALA A 29 -16.53 -4.59 -14.90
CA ALA A 29 -17.07 -5.34 -16.03
C ALA A 29 -18.38 -6.06 -15.71
N LYS A 30 -18.49 -6.69 -14.52
CA LYS A 30 -19.68 -7.46 -14.15
C LYS A 30 -20.82 -6.62 -13.54
N TYR A 31 -20.49 -5.56 -12.83
CA TYR A 31 -21.49 -4.76 -12.14
C TYR A 31 -21.99 -3.56 -12.97
N GLU A 32 -21.19 -3.07 -13.92
CA GLU A 32 -21.61 -2.06 -14.92
C GLU A 32 -22.05 -2.70 -16.25
N SER A 33 -21.86 -4.04 -16.41
CA SER A 33 -22.26 -4.81 -17.61
C SER A 33 -21.57 -4.35 -18.91
N GLU A 34 -20.33 -3.89 -18.81
CA GLU A 34 -19.51 -3.44 -19.94
C GLU A 34 -18.19 -4.20 -19.96
N ASP A 35 -17.96 -5.02 -20.98
CA ASP A 35 -16.75 -5.82 -21.12
C ASP A 35 -15.48 -4.99 -21.37
N ASP A 36 -15.63 -3.75 -21.82
CA ASP A 36 -14.51 -2.82 -22.07
C ASP A 36 -13.69 -2.54 -20.80
N PHE A 37 -14.27 -2.71 -19.61
CA PHE A 37 -13.56 -2.56 -18.34
C PHE A 37 -12.43 -3.58 -18.13
N TYR A 38 -12.43 -4.73 -18.81
CA TYR A 38 -11.27 -5.63 -18.79
C TYR A 38 -10.01 -4.97 -19.36
N GLY A 39 -10.15 -3.97 -20.24
CA GLY A 39 -9.04 -3.15 -20.73
C GLY A 39 -8.30 -2.39 -19.64
N LEU A 40 -8.94 -2.12 -18.49
CA LEU A 40 -8.27 -1.49 -17.34
C LEU A 40 -7.14 -2.36 -16.73
N ALA A 41 -7.15 -3.68 -16.95
CA ALA A 41 -6.05 -4.55 -16.56
C ALA A 41 -4.71 -4.12 -17.19
N LEU A 42 -4.75 -3.43 -18.35
CA LEU A 42 -3.56 -2.87 -19.01
C LEU A 42 -2.86 -1.79 -18.15
N LEU A 43 -3.51 -1.22 -17.14
CA LEU A 43 -2.86 -0.29 -16.20
C LEU A 43 -1.67 -0.90 -15.47
N TYR A 44 -1.61 -2.23 -15.34
CA TYR A 44 -0.49 -2.92 -14.72
C TYR A 44 0.65 -3.28 -15.68
N VAL A 45 0.43 -3.15 -17.00
CA VAL A 45 1.46 -3.46 -18.02
C VAL A 45 2.74 -2.64 -17.83
N PRO A 46 2.71 -1.33 -17.55
CA PRO A 46 3.93 -0.57 -17.29
C PRO A 46 4.76 -1.14 -16.12
N ALA A 47 4.11 -1.57 -15.03
CA ALA A 47 4.79 -2.19 -13.91
C ALA A 47 5.43 -3.53 -14.31
N MET A 48 4.74 -4.35 -15.11
CA MET A 48 5.27 -5.61 -15.63
C MET A 48 6.48 -5.39 -16.55
N CYS A 49 6.39 -4.44 -17.47
CA CYS A 49 7.49 -4.13 -18.39
C CYS A 49 8.73 -3.59 -17.66
N LEU A 50 8.54 -2.69 -16.68
CA LEU A 50 9.64 -2.18 -15.88
C LEU A 50 10.27 -3.29 -15.03
N TRP A 51 9.48 -4.21 -14.50
CA TRP A 51 10.00 -5.34 -13.75
C TRP A 51 10.83 -6.27 -14.63
N LEU A 52 10.38 -6.58 -15.84
CA LEU A 52 11.15 -7.35 -16.82
C LEU A 52 12.47 -6.65 -17.15
N TYR A 53 12.46 -5.33 -17.32
CA TYR A 53 13.67 -4.53 -17.56
C TYR A 53 14.67 -4.62 -16.40
N ILE A 54 14.20 -4.60 -15.15
CA ILE A 54 15.08 -4.74 -13.97
C ILE A 54 15.68 -6.14 -13.90
N MET A 55 14.90 -7.18 -14.22
CA MET A 55 15.39 -8.55 -14.21
C MET A 55 16.47 -8.84 -15.25
N TRP A 56 16.53 -8.01 -16.31
CA TRP A 56 17.54 -8.17 -17.38
C TRP A 56 18.96 -7.76 -16.93
N ASP A 57 19.08 -6.73 -16.08
CA ASP A 57 20.38 -6.29 -15.56
C ASP A 57 20.23 -5.77 -14.12
N ASP A 58 21.00 -6.37 -13.19
CA ASP A 58 21.00 -6.00 -11.76
C ASP A 58 21.38 -4.54 -11.48
N LYS A 59 22.03 -3.86 -12.44
CA LYS A 59 22.32 -2.41 -12.38
C LYS A 59 21.04 -1.56 -12.35
N ASN A 60 19.92 -2.13 -12.82
CA ASN A 60 18.64 -1.44 -12.90
C ASN A 60 17.84 -1.46 -11.57
N LEU A 61 18.40 -2.04 -10.52
CA LEU A 61 17.77 -2.10 -9.19
C LEU A 61 17.23 -0.74 -8.68
N PRO A 62 17.90 0.42 -8.94
CA PRO A 62 17.36 1.72 -8.56
C PRO A 62 15.98 2.04 -9.16
N TRP A 63 15.54 1.34 -10.20
CA TRP A 63 14.23 1.51 -10.83
C TRP A 63 13.10 0.73 -10.14
N LEU A 64 13.40 -0.05 -9.08
CA LEU A 64 12.42 -0.81 -8.32
C LEU A 64 11.27 0.05 -7.79
N PHE A 65 11.59 1.29 -7.36
CA PHE A 65 10.58 2.26 -6.94
C PHE A 65 9.63 2.65 -8.08
N ALA A 66 10.10 2.70 -9.35
CA ALA A 66 9.27 3.04 -10.49
C ALA A 66 8.26 1.92 -10.81
N VAL A 67 8.67 0.65 -10.67
CA VAL A 67 7.74 -0.49 -10.75
C VAL A 67 6.62 -0.33 -9.73
N TRP A 68 6.99 0.00 -8.49
CA TRP A 68 6.02 0.16 -7.41
C TRP A 68 5.10 1.37 -7.63
N ILE A 69 5.63 2.50 -8.14
CA ILE A 69 4.80 3.66 -8.51
C ILE A 69 3.78 3.27 -9.58
N CYS A 70 4.21 2.62 -10.67
CA CYS A 70 3.29 2.21 -11.73
C CYS A 70 2.21 1.25 -11.22
N TYR A 71 2.59 0.32 -10.34
CA TYR A 71 1.64 -0.59 -9.70
C TYR A 71 0.63 0.15 -8.83
N ILE A 72 1.09 1.00 -7.91
CA ILE A 72 0.22 1.73 -6.98
C ILE A 72 -0.73 2.68 -7.70
N LEU A 73 -0.29 3.34 -8.76
CA LEU A 73 -1.17 4.20 -9.55
C LEU A 73 -2.31 3.40 -10.17
N GLY A 74 -2.02 2.24 -10.77
CA GLY A 74 -3.05 1.34 -11.28
C GLY A 74 -3.99 0.85 -10.17
N PHE A 75 -3.44 0.46 -9.02
CA PHE A 75 -4.20 0.00 -7.87
C PHE A 75 -5.15 1.06 -7.31
N VAL A 76 -4.67 2.29 -7.14
CA VAL A 76 -5.50 3.43 -6.68
C VAL A 76 -6.61 3.76 -7.68
N ILE A 77 -6.35 3.70 -8.99
CA ILE A 77 -7.37 3.91 -10.01
C ILE A 77 -8.50 2.87 -9.86
N PHE A 78 -8.17 1.58 -9.67
CA PHE A 78 -9.20 0.55 -9.42
C PHE A 78 -9.98 0.79 -8.14
N ILE A 79 -9.31 1.20 -7.05
CA ILE A 79 -9.98 1.55 -5.80
C ILE A 79 -10.96 2.70 -6.03
N LEU A 80 -10.56 3.74 -6.75
CA LEU A 80 -11.44 4.86 -7.06
C LEU A 80 -12.62 4.47 -7.96
N ILE A 81 -12.45 3.55 -8.88
CA ILE A 81 -13.55 3.03 -9.73
C ILE A 81 -14.54 2.21 -8.90
N ILE A 82 -14.05 1.37 -7.99
CA ILE A 82 -14.88 0.45 -7.21
C ILE A 82 -15.62 1.20 -6.07
N PHE A 83 -14.91 2.08 -5.34
CA PHE A 83 -15.42 2.76 -4.14
C PHE A 83 -15.79 4.23 -4.36
N GLY A 84 -15.33 4.84 -5.47
CA GLY A 84 -15.60 6.24 -5.78
C GLY A 84 -16.87 6.41 -6.62
N GLY A 85 -17.43 7.60 -6.63
CA GLY A 85 -18.61 7.92 -7.43
C GLY A 85 -19.87 8.06 -6.59
N ASP A 86 -21.00 8.33 -7.27
CA ASP A 86 -22.29 8.55 -6.61
C ASP A 86 -23.07 7.25 -6.40
N LYS A 87 -22.76 6.21 -7.17
CA LYS A 87 -23.28 4.84 -7.04
C LYS A 87 -22.12 3.87 -7.18
N PRO A 88 -21.32 3.74 -6.11
CA PRO A 88 -20.14 2.92 -6.18
C PRO A 88 -20.48 1.45 -6.37
N ILE A 89 -19.53 0.70 -6.91
CA ILE A 89 -19.70 -0.72 -7.22
C ILE A 89 -19.85 -1.54 -5.93
N GLU A 90 -19.17 -1.13 -4.84
CA GLU A 90 -19.26 -1.81 -3.56
C GLU A 90 -20.68 -1.82 -2.97
N ASP A 91 -21.52 -0.82 -3.25
CA ASP A 91 -22.93 -0.80 -2.83
C ASP A 91 -23.76 -1.91 -3.52
N LYS A 92 -23.30 -2.42 -4.67
CA LYS A 92 -23.97 -3.45 -5.49
C LYS A 92 -23.45 -4.86 -5.24
N LEU A 93 -22.46 -5.05 -4.36
CA LEU A 93 -21.82 -6.34 -4.14
C LEU A 93 -22.78 -7.34 -3.52
N ASP A 94 -22.83 -8.56 -4.07
CA ASP A 94 -23.66 -9.67 -3.63
C ASP A 94 -22.78 -10.76 -3.01
N LYS A 95 -23.05 -11.10 -1.74
CA LYS A 95 -22.34 -12.16 -1.00
C LYS A 95 -22.44 -13.54 -1.62
N ALA A 96 -23.51 -13.82 -2.35
CA ALA A 96 -23.74 -15.12 -2.99
C ALA A 96 -22.91 -15.30 -4.26
N LYS A 97 -22.36 -14.22 -4.82
CA LYS A 97 -21.58 -14.26 -6.05
C LYS A 97 -20.08 -14.44 -5.77
N PHE A 98 -19.38 -15.08 -6.70
CA PHE A 98 -17.93 -15.26 -6.62
C PHE A 98 -17.20 -13.90 -6.51
N PHE A 99 -17.61 -12.91 -7.32
CA PHE A 99 -17.11 -11.54 -7.24
C PHE A 99 -17.87 -10.71 -6.19
N GLY A 100 -18.05 -11.25 -5.01
CA GLY A 100 -18.65 -10.59 -3.87
C GLY A 100 -17.62 -9.86 -3.00
N PRO A 101 -18.08 -9.33 -1.83
CA PRO A 101 -17.23 -8.55 -0.92
C PRO A 101 -16.02 -9.32 -0.41
N ASN A 102 -16.15 -10.61 -0.09
CA ASN A 102 -15.04 -11.42 0.42
C ASN A 102 -13.91 -11.59 -0.61
N ASN A 103 -14.25 -11.80 -1.88
CA ASN A 103 -13.26 -11.90 -2.94
C ASN A 103 -12.59 -10.53 -3.20
N LEU A 104 -13.33 -9.43 -3.07
CA LEU A 104 -12.77 -8.08 -3.15
C LEU A 104 -11.72 -7.87 -2.05
N LYS A 105 -12.06 -8.18 -0.79
CA LYS A 105 -11.13 -8.11 0.35
C LYS A 105 -9.86 -8.93 0.08
N MET A 106 -10.00 -10.19 -0.36
CA MET A 106 -8.85 -11.03 -0.73
C MET A 106 -8.00 -10.39 -1.84
N THR A 107 -8.63 -9.86 -2.87
CA THR A 107 -7.93 -9.23 -4.00
C THR A 107 -7.16 -7.99 -3.57
N LEU A 108 -7.72 -7.16 -2.68
CA LEU A 108 -7.04 -6.00 -2.11
C LEU A 108 -5.84 -6.43 -1.24
N CYS A 109 -5.98 -7.50 -0.45
CA CYS A 109 -4.89 -8.06 0.37
C CYS A 109 -3.72 -8.65 -0.44
N LEU A 110 -3.85 -8.82 -1.76
CA LEU A 110 -2.71 -9.19 -2.61
C LEU A 110 -1.67 -8.07 -2.75
N ALA A 111 -2.05 -6.79 -2.56
CA ALA A 111 -1.13 -5.66 -2.71
C ALA A 111 0.11 -5.76 -1.81
N PRO A 112 0.02 -5.96 -0.48
CA PRO A 112 1.19 -6.17 0.36
C PRO A 112 1.99 -7.42 0.00
N VAL A 113 1.36 -8.49 -0.48
CA VAL A 113 2.06 -9.71 -0.92
C VAL A 113 2.87 -9.44 -2.19
N ILE A 114 2.31 -8.73 -3.16
CA ILE A 114 2.99 -8.30 -4.39
C ILE A 114 4.19 -7.41 -4.06
N LEU A 115 4.05 -6.48 -3.10
CA LEU A 115 5.16 -5.66 -2.61
C LEU A 115 6.29 -6.52 -2.04
N LEU A 116 5.96 -7.46 -1.14
CA LEU A 116 6.95 -8.34 -0.53
C LEU A 116 7.69 -9.18 -1.57
N LEU A 117 6.98 -9.71 -2.58
CA LEU A 117 7.59 -10.45 -3.68
C LEU A 117 8.49 -9.53 -4.53
N LEU A 118 8.03 -8.33 -4.86
CA LEU A 118 8.82 -7.36 -5.61
C LEU A 118 10.15 -7.05 -4.91
N LEU A 119 10.10 -6.74 -3.61
CA LEU A 119 11.27 -6.32 -2.84
C LEU A 119 12.19 -7.51 -2.49
N SER A 120 11.63 -8.68 -2.17
CA SER A 120 12.42 -9.87 -1.82
C SER A 120 13.14 -10.48 -3.03
N THR A 121 12.59 -10.33 -4.24
CA THR A 121 13.16 -10.89 -5.46
C THR A 121 13.90 -9.88 -6.33
N GLY A 122 13.81 -8.60 -5.99
CA GLY A 122 14.45 -7.50 -6.72
C GLY A 122 15.94 -7.36 -6.46
N THR A 123 16.49 -7.95 -5.39
CA THR A 123 17.91 -7.82 -5.08
C THR A 123 18.52 -9.14 -4.60
N ASP A 124 19.61 -9.52 -5.27
CA ASP A 124 20.48 -10.64 -4.85
C ASP A 124 21.60 -10.18 -3.90
N SER A 125 21.74 -8.87 -3.68
CA SER A 125 22.84 -8.32 -2.88
C SER A 125 22.62 -8.53 -1.38
N TYR A 126 23.44 -9.36 -0.76
CA TYR A 126 23.49 -9.61 0.69
C TYR A 126 23.62 -8.33 1.53
N ARG A 127 24.25 -7.29 0.95
CA ARG A 127 24.59 -6.04 1.66
C ARG A 127 23.37 -5.19 2.01
N TYR A 128 22.27 -5.29 1.24
CA TYR A 128 21.06 -4.48 1.43
C TYR A 128 19.89 -5.29 1.96
N ARG A 129 20.06 -6.59 2.12
CA ARG A 129 18.97 -7.53 2.43
C ARG A 129 18.21 -7.18 3.71
N ASP A 130 18.93 -6.89 4.79
CA ASP A 130 18.29 -6.59 6.09
C ASP A 130 17.53 -5.27 6.06
N GLN A 131 18.05 -4.28 5.35
CA GLN A 131 17.38 -2.98 5.19
C GLN A 131 16.14 -3.07 4.33
N ILE A 132 16.24 -3.79 3.20
CA ILE A 132 15.10 -4.05 2.32
C ILE A 132 14.02 -4.81 3.07
N TRP A 133 14.39 -5.80 3.88
CA TRP A 133 13.44 -6.54 4.69
C TRP A 133 12.67 -5.66 5.69
N GLN A 134 13.37 -4.79 6.42
CA GLN A 134 12.73 -3.87 7.37
C GLN A 134 11.79 -2.89 6.67
N ILE A 135 12.22 -2.31 5.53
CA ILE A 135 11.39 -1.40 4.74
C ILE A 135 10.17 -2.16 4.18
N SER A 136 10.37 -3.37 3.64
CA SER A 136 9.30 -4.21 3.09
C SER A 136 8.21 -4.50 4.11
N LEU A 137 8.61 -4.87 5.33
CA LEU A 137 7.67 -5.20 6.39
C LEU A 137 6.87 -3.95 6.82
N ARG A 138 7.54 -2.82 6.98
CA ARG A 138 6.89 -1.55 7.34
C ARG A 138 5.88 -1.14 6.28
N MET A 139 6.28 -1.14 5.00
CA MET A 139 5.41 -0.81 3.88
C MET A 139 4.22 -1.77 3.76
N ALA A 140 4.44 -3.08 3.94
CA ALA A 140 3.38 -4.07 3.90
C ALA A 140 2.34 -3.84 5.01
N LEU A 141 2.79 -3.49 6.22
CA LEU A 141 1.88 -3.16 7.34
C LEU A 141 1.06 -1.89 7.07
N ASP A 142 1.65 -0.88 6.41
CA ASP A 142 0.92 0.34 6.05
C ASP A 142 -0.11 0.07 4.93
N LEU A 143 0.21 -0.82 3.97
CA LEU A 143 -0.74 -1.25 2.95
C LEU A 143 -1.89 -2.06 3.56
N PHE A 144 -1.59 -2.98 4.48
CA PHE A 144 -2.63 -3.72 5.20
C PHE A 144 -3.55 -2.79 5.98
N ASP A 145 -2.99 -1.76 6.63
CA ASP A 145 -3.79 -0.77 7.37
C ASP A 145 -4.74 0.01 6.45
N GLY A 146 -4.29 0.34 5.23
CA GLY A 146 -5.14 0.96 4.22
C GLY A 146 -6.23 0.02 3.70
N VAL A 147 -5.91 -1.25 3.44
CA VAL A 147 -6.88 -2.27 3.00
C VAL A 147 -7.94 -2.50 4.10
N GLU A 148 -7.53 -2.59 5.35
CA GLU A 148 -8.43 -2.72 6.50
C GLU A 148 -9.40 -1.53 6.64
N MET A 149 -8.92 -0.32 6.32
CA MET A 149 -9.82 0.84 6.30
C MET A 149 -10.84 0.77 5.14
N LEU A 150 -10.51 0.18 4.00
CA LEU A 150 -11.48 -0.09 2.93
C LEU A 150 -12.49 -1.18 3.33
N GLU A 151 -12.06 -2.15 4.13
CA GLU A 151 -12.96 -3.19 4.66
C GLU A 151 -14.09 -2.58 5.48
N VAL A 152 -13.83 -1.49 6.24
CA VAL A 152 -14.86 -0.77 7.00
C VAL A 152 -15.98 -0.28 6.07
N ILE A 153 -15.66 0.21 4.86
CA ILE A 153 -16.65 0.66 3.88
C ILE A 153 -17.46 -0.53 3.37
N ILE A 154 -16.79 -1.64 3.02
CA ILE A 154 -17.44 -2.86 2.54
C ILE A 154 -18.41 -3.42 3.60
N GLU A 155 -17.99 -3.44 4.87
CA GLU A 155 -18.82 -3.91 5.97
C GLU A 155 -20.02 -3.01 6.26
N GLU A 156 -19.87 -1.68 6.07
CA GLU A 156 -20.98 -0.74 6.25
C GLU A 156 -22.12 -1.04 5.27
N ASN A 157 -21.77 -1.42 4.03
CA ASN A 157 -22.77 -1.81 3.04
C ASN A 157 -23.41 -3.19 3.33
N GLU A 158 -22.72 -4.05 4.08
CA GLU A 158 -23.24 -5.35 4.50
C GLU A 158 -24.16 -5.26 5.72
N VAL A 159 -23.75 -4.48 6.72
CA VAL A 159 -24.45 -4.29 7.99
C VAL A 159 -24.37 -2.81 8.32
N SER A 160 -25.39 -2.05 7.93
CA SER A 160 -25.40 -0.60 8.14
C SER A 160 -25.27 -0.27 9.63
N HIS A 161 -24.16 0.35 10.00
CA HIS A 161 -23.91 0.92 11.33
C HIS A 161 -24.27 2.41 11.38
N GLY A 162 -24.71 3.00 10.25
CA GLY A 162 -25.10 4.39 10.14
C GLY A 162 -23.94 5.35 9.91
N VAL A 163 -22.81 4.86 9.37
CA VAL A 163 -21.68 5.71 8.97
C VAL A 163 -22.10 6.64 7.83
N PRO A 164 -21.92 7.96 7.95
CA PRO A 164 -22.32 8.88 6.89
C PRO A 164 -21.49 8.72 5.63
N LYS A 165 -22.10 8.73 4.44
CA LYS A 165 -21.39 8.67 3.13
C LYS A 165 -20.25 9.69 2.97
N PRO A 166 -20.33 10.96 3.45
CA PRO A 166 -19.17 11.86 3.43
C PRO A 166 -17.97 11.35 4.23
N PHE A 167 -18.20 10.59 5.30
CA PHE A 167 -17.13 10.01 6.10
C PHE A 167 -16.48 8.80 5.39
N GLU A 168 -17.25 7.95 4.71
CA GLU A 168 -16.73 6.89 3.85
C GLU A 168 -15.85 7.45 2.72
N LYS A 169 -16.29 8.54 2.07
CA LYS A 169 -15.49 9.27 1.07
C LYS A 169 -14.19 9.85 1.68
N ALA A 170 -14.22 10.30 2.92
CA ALA A 170 -13.01 10.74 3.62
C ALA A 170 -12.05 9.57 3.90
N ILE A 171 -12.56 8.41 4.36
CA ILE A 171 -11.76 7.20 4.52
C ILE A 171 -11.09 6.84 3.19
N LEU A 172 -11.86 6.77 2.11
CA LEU A 172 -11.36 6.45 0.78
C LEU A 172 -10.23 7.40 0.34
N ALA A 173 -10.42 8.72 0.53
CA ALA A 173 -9.42 9.71 0.18
C ALA A 173 -8.11 9.52 0.96
N PHE A 174 -8.18 9.29 2.28
CA PHE A 174 -6.99 9.07 3.11
C PHE A 174 -6.29 7.75 2.80
N VAL A 175 -7.03 6.70 2.47
CA VAL A 175 -6.45 5.44 2.01
C VAL A 175 -5.72 5.60 0.69
N CYS A 176 -6.30 6.28 -0.29
CA CYS A 176 -5.64 6.57 -1.56
C CYS A 176 -4.35 7.40 -1.35
N ILE A 177 -4.39 8.40 -0.47
CA ILE A 177 -3.22 9.20 -0.09
C ILE A 177 -2.15 8.31 0.53
N SER A 178 -2.49 7.42 1.47
CA SER A 178 -1.53 6.53 2.12
C SER A 178 -0.84 5.60 1.12
N PHE A 179 -1.58 5.07 0.14
CA PHE A 179 -1.02 4.22 -0.91
C PHE A 179 -0.08 5.00 -1.83
N ILE A 180 -0.42 6.23 -2.20
CA ILE A 180 0.44 7.11 -3.01
C ILE A 180 1.72 7.51 -2.24
N PHE A 181 1.68 7.58 -0.90
CA PHE A 181 2.87 7.83 -0.08
C PHE A 181 3.79 6.62 0.05
N SER A 182 3.29 5.40 -0.16
CA SER A 182 4.08 4.18 0.03
C SER A 182 5.37 4.13 -0.84
N PRO A 183 5.40 4.57 -2.12
CA PRO A 183 6.63 4.58 -2.92
C PRO A 183 7.75 5.49 -2.36
N LEU A 184 7.41 6.52 -1.58
CA LEU A 184 8.40 7.43 -1.01
C LEU A 184 9.38 6.70 -0.07
N GLN A 185 8.94 5.59 0.54
CA GLN A 185 9.79 4.76 1.38
C GLN A 185 10.87 4.03 0.55
N LEU A 186 10.58 3.68 -0.71
CA LEU A 186 11.53 3.03 -1.62
C LEU A 186 12.56 3.99 -2.23
N VAL A 187 12.23 5.27 -2.34
CA VAL A 187 13.17 6.29 -2.83
C VAL A 187 14.42 6.37 -1.95
N GLU A 188 14.30 6.03 -0.67
CA GLU A 188 15.42 5.99 0.27
C GLU A 188 16.51 4.98 -0.13
N ILE A 189 16.11 3.81 -0.65
CA ILE A 189 17.06 2.79 -1.13
C ILE A 189 17.94 3.35 -2.25
N LYS A 190 17.35 4.17 -3.14
CA LYS A 190 18.07 4.79 -4.27
C LYS A 190 19.02 5.91 -3.84
N LEU A 191 18.65 6.68 -2.82
CA LEU A 191 19.28 7.96 -2.51
C LEU A 191 20.28 7.88 -1.36
N ARG A 192 20.73 6.69 -0.96
CA ARG A 192 21.79 6.50 0.04
C ARG A 192 23.16 7.00 -0.45
N THR A 193 23.20 8.25 -0.94
CA THR A 193 24.37 8.88 -1.52
C THR A 193 25.13 9.67 -0.45
N SER A 194 26.42 9.55 -0.47
CA SER A 194 27.54 10.39 -0.07
C SER A 194 27.43 11.35 1.15
N ASN A 195 26.30 11.96 1.45
CA ASN A 195 26.23 12.95 2.52
C ASN A 195 25.32 12.51 3.68
N ARG A 196 25.93 12.06 4.78
CA ARG A 196 25.30 11.48 5.96
C ARG A 196 24.25 12.41 6.61
N TRP A 197 24.48 13.72 6.57
CA TRP A 197 23.58 14.72 7.15
C TRP A 197 22.30 14.90 6.34
N ILE A 198 22.41 15.05 5.01
CA ILE A 198 21.25 15.20 4.11
C ILE A 198 20.38 13.94 4.16
N TYR A 199 21.00 12.77 4.27
CA TYR A 199 20.30 11.50 4.41
C TYR A 199 19.44 11.48 5.69
N ARG A 200 20.01 11.83 6.85
CA ARG A 200 19.29 11.84 8.13
C ARG A 200 18.14 12.85 8.16
N CYS A 201 18.35 14.08 7.69
CA CYS A 201 17.28 15.09 7.62
C CYS A 201 16.09 14.60 6.79
N ARG A 202 16.38 13.95 5.67
CA ARG A 202 15.35 13.43 4.78
C ARG A 202 14.59 12.24 5.36
N GLU A 203 15.30 11.34 6.03
CA GLU A 203 14.71 10.24 6.79
C GLU A 203 13.77 10.77 7.88
N GLY A 204 14.20 11.74 8.67
CA GLY A 204 13.37 12.38 9.69
C GLY A 204 12.12 13.06 9.12
N LEU A 205 12.26 13.80 8.00
CA LEU A 205 11.12 14.45 7.35
C LEU A 205 10.12 13.42 6.84
N ARG A 206 10.58 12.34 6.19
CA ARG A 206 9.73 11.26 5.70
C ARG A 206 8.97 10.59 6.83
N THR A 207 9.69 10.21 7.91
CA THR A 207 9.08 9.59 9.10
C THR A 207 8.02 10.52 9.71
N ALA A 208 8.30 11.81 9.82
CA ALA A 208 7.35 12.80 10.31
C ALA A 208 6.10 12.90 9.40
N LEU A 209 6.28 12.96 8.08
CA LEU A 209 5.17 13.00 7.12
C LEU A 209 4.31 11.73 7.21
N GLN A 210 4.93 10.55 7.32
CA GLN A 210 4.20 9.29 7.45
C GLN A 210 3.40 9.23 8.76
N ILE A 211 3.98 9.68 9.88
CA ILE A 211 3.26 9.76 11.16
C ILE A 211 2.05 10.68 11.02
N ILE A 212 2.23 11.88 10.51
CA ILE A 212 1.19 12.91 10.47
C ILE A 212 0.11 12.54 9.42
N CYS A 213 0.51 12.21 8.19
CA CYS A 213 -0.42 12.06 7.07
C CYS A 213 -1.09 10.68 7.02
N VAL A 214 -0.51 9.65 7.65
CA VAL A 214 -1.04 8.29 7.60
C VAL A 214 -1.44 7.82 9.00
N ASN A 215 -0.48 7.64 9.90
CA ASN A 215 -0.76 6.97 11.17
C ASN A 215 -1.66 7.80 12.11
N CYS A 216 -1.47 9.13 12.22
CA CYS A 216 -2.33 9.98 13.04
C CYS A 216 -3.75 10.06 12.46
N VAL A 217 -3.87 10.14 11.15
CA VAL A 217 -5.18 10.18 10.47
C VAL A 217 -5.92 8.87 10.68
N PHE A 218 -5.28 7.73 10.41
CA PHE A 218 -5.90 6.41 10.60
C PHE A 218 -6.25 6.16 12.07
N LEU A 219 -5.41 6.57 13.00
CA LEU A 219 -5.72 6.50 14.43
C LEU A 219 -6.98 7.31 14.76
N GLY A 220 -7.07 8.54 14.27
CA GLY A 220 -8.23 9.41 14.49
C GLY A 220 -9.52 8.83 13.89
N LEU A 221 -9.46 8.33 12.63
CA LEU A 221 -10.60 7.69 11.96
C LEU A 221 -11.07 6.45 12.73
N ARG A 222 -10.14 5.60 13.20
CA ARG A 222 -10.47 4.38 13.96
C ARG A 222 -11.07 4.69 15.32
N ILE A 223 -10.54 5.66 16.05
CA ILE A 223 -11.13 6.11 17.32
C ILE A 223 -12.54 6.64 17.11
N TYR A 224 -12.78 7.40 16.04
CA TYR A 224 -14.09 7.92 15.70
C TYR A 224 -15.07 6.79 15.36
N LEU A 225 -14.67 5.80 14.54
CA LEU A 225 -15.48 4.63 14.19
C LEU A 225 -15.80 3.75 15.41
N TRP A 226 -14.79 3.51 16.25
CA TRP A 226 -14.99 2.72 17.47
C TRP A 226 -15.96 3.38 18.45
N ARG A 227 -15.78 4.69 18.68
CA ARG A 227 -16.59 5.42 19.68
C ARG A 227 -17.97 5.78 19.16
N GLY A 228 -18.10 6.13 17.89
CA GLY A 228 -19.35 6.60 17.28
C GLY A 228 -20.24 5.48 16.76
N TYR A 229 -19.63 4.40 16.26
CA TYR A 229 -20.36 3.35 15.51
C TYR A 229 -20.12 1.94 16.04
N GLY A 230 -19.36 1.79 17.15
CA GLY A 230 -19.11 0.48 17.78
C GLY A 230 -18.30 -0.49 16.93
N LYS A 231 -17.61 -0.01 15.86
CA LYS A 231 -16.73 -0.84 15.04
C LYS A 231 -15.51 -1.26 15.84
N ASP A 232 -15.24 -2.57 15.93
CA ASP A 232 -14.05 -3.07 16.61
C ASP A 232 -12.79 -2.78 15.77
N ALA A 233 -11.91 -1.98 16.35
CA ALA A 233 -10.65 -1.55 15.71
C ALA A 233 -9.47 -1.57 16.69
N SER A 234 -9.62 -2.25 17.83
CA SER A 234 -8.71 -2.18 18.98
C SER A 234 -7.24 -2.50 18.64
N ILE A 235 -7.02 -3.57 17.85
CA ILE A 235 -5.67 -4.01 17.45
C ILE A 235 -4.98 -2.93 16.59
N PHE A 236 -5.70 -2.35 15.65
CA PHE A 236 -5.14 -1.34 14.74
C PHE A 236 -4.97 0.03 15.42
N ILE A 237 -5.80 0.36 16.41
CA ILE A 237 -5.58 1.53 17.26
C ILE A 237 -4.25 1.38 18.01
N ALA A 238 -4.01 0.21 18.62
CA ALA A 238 -2.76 -0.07 19.31
C ALA A 238 -1.56 -0.03 18.35
N LYS A 239 -1.67 -0.65 17.16
CA LYS A 239 -0.63 -0.61 16.11
C LYS A 239 -0.27 0.83 15.75
N ASN A 240 -1.25 1.67 15.43
CA ASN A 240 -1.00 3.06 15.01
C ASN A 240 -0.40 3.90 16.15
N ALA A 241 -0.85 3.71 17.40
CA ALA A 241 -0.27 4.37 18.55
C ALA A 241 1.21 3.99 18.76
N ILE A 242 1.55 2.70 18.65
CA ILE A 242 2.93 2.20 18.75
C ILE A 242 3.80 2.81 17.63
N VAL A 243 3.34 2.79 16.38
CA VAL A 243 4.09 3.33 15.24
C VAL A 243 4.33 4.84 15.41
N ILE A 244 3.34 5.59 15.89
CA ILE A 244 3.48 7.02 16.19
C ILE A 244 4.54 7.24 17.29
N CYS A 245 4.47 6.50 18.40
CA CYS A 245 5.46 6.62 19.49
C CYS A 245 6.88 6.31 18.99
N LEU A 246 7.08 5.18 18.30
CA LEU A 246 8.38 4.79 17.76
C LEU A 246 8.92 5.82 16.77
N GLY A 247 8.10 6.32 15.87
CA GLY A 247 8.49 7.31 14.88
C GLY A 247 8.81 8.67 15.52
N LEU A 248 8.10 9.08 16.57
CA LEU A 248 8.45 10.29 17.34
C LEU A 248 9.84 10.13 18.02
N PHE A 249 10.14 8.98 18.60
CA PHE A 249 11.48 8.69 19.14
C PHE A 249 12.55 8.76 18.05
N GLU A 250 12.30 8.22 16.87
CA GLU A 250 13.20 8.27 15.73
C GLU A 250 13.47 9.73 15.30
N VAL A 251 12.43 10.52 15.10
CA VAL A 251 12.54 11.95 14.73
C VAL A 251 13.29 12.75 15.79
N CYS A 252 13.00 12.54 17.08
CA CYS A 252 13.70 13.20 18.18
C CYS A 252 15.19 12.82 18.24
N SER A 253 15.52 11.56 17.97
CA SER A 253 16.90 11.07 17.90
C SER A 253 17.69 11.74 16.78
N ILE A 254 17.08 11.84 15.58
CA ILE A 254 17.68 12.51 14.42
C ILE A 254 17.90 14.00 14.70
N SER A 255 16.92 14.66 15.31
CA SER A 255 17.00 16.10 15.66
C SER A 255 18.14 16.39 16.64
N LYS A 256 18.34 15.54 17.66
CA LYS A 256 19.46 15.69 18.60
C LYS A 256 20.82 15.56 17.92
N CYS A 257 20.96 14.59 17.00
CA CYS A 257 22.21 14.41 16.25
C CYS A 257 22.50 15.59 15.31
N CYS A 258 21.47 16.21 14.72
CA CYS A 258 21.64 17.38 13.84
C CYS A 258 21.99 18.66 14.62
N GLY A 259 21.63 18.75 15.91
CA GLY A 259 21.95 19.90 16.75
C GLY A 259 23.36 19.85 17.37
N CYS A 260 23.99 18.68 17.43
CA CYS A 260 25.33 18.52 18.02
C CYS A 260 26.50 18.73 17.02
N ASP A 261 26.25 18.67 15.72
CA ASP A 261 27.28 18.88 14.69
C ASP A 261 27.46 20.37 14.30
N GLY A 262 26.89 21.30 15.05
CA GLY A 262 26.92 22.76 14.82
C GLY A 262 27.91 23.54 15.73
N TYR A 263 28.84 22.87 16.40
CA TYR A 263 29.94 23.49 17.18
C TYR A 263 31.30 22.98 16.74
#